data_0c5e4874152b59004d5dd2b68e5b668a
#
_entry.id   0c5e4874152b59004d5dd2b68e5b668a
#
_cell.length_a   1.000
_cell.length_b   1.000
_cell.length_c   1.000
_cell.angle_alpha   90.00
_cell.angle_beta   90.00
_cell.angle_gamma   90.00
#
_symmetry.space_group_name_H-M   'P 1'
#
loop_
_entity.id
_entity.type
_entity.pdbx_description
1 polymer ?
#
loop_
_entity_poly.entity_id
_entity_poly.type
_entity_poly.pdbx_seq_one_letter_code
_entity_poly.pdbx_strand_id
1 'polypeptide(L)'
;MSITTPANPTDAVRLVTTEDAPWADTGTGVLLKVVRFDSSHGTWVILNRFQPGVQLQTHRHTGSVDAFTSAGRWHDLEYDFYVTEGSYLYEPANSVHTLHVPAENTGDTDVCFIIEGALLNLAEDGSVESVSDGPGTLEAYYALLEAQGDPRPNGLIV
;
A
#
# COMPACT_ATOMS: atom_id res chain seq x y z
N MET A 1 34.18 20.40 -2.97
CA MET A 1 33.45 19.71 -1.91
C MET A 1 33.49 18.22 -2.27
N SER A 2 34.21 17.41 -1.47
CA SER A 2 34.31 15.96 -1.77
C SER A 2 33.07 15.26 -1.15
N ILE A 3 32.23 14.70 -1.97
CA ILE A 3 31.12 13.87 -1.52
C ILE A 3 31.70 12.49 -1.23
N THR A 4 31.76 12.09 0.03
CA THR A 4 32.15 10.73 0.40
C THR A 4 30.98 9.79 0.18
N THR A 5 31.19 8.77 -0.63
CA THR A 5 30.23 7.66 -0.76
C THR A 5 30.12 6.95 0.60
N PRO A 6 28.90 6.62 1.08
CA PRO A 6 28.72 5.88 2.33
C PRO A 6 29.54 4.60 2.33
N ALA A 7 30.19 4.30 3.44
CA ALA A 7 31.02 3.10 3.59
C ALA A 7 30.19 1.81 3.64
N ASN A 8 28.89 1.92 3.94
CA ASN A 8 27.95 0.80 4.01
C ASN A 8 26.85 1.02 2.97
N PRO A 9 26.60 0.05 2.05
CA PRO A 9 25.52 0.16 1.07
C PRO A 9 24.13 0.38 1.67
N THR A 10 23.90 -0.07 2.92
CA THR A 10 22.63 0.16 3.64
C THR A 10 22.42 1.61 4.07
N ASP A 11 23.50 2.40 4.16
CA ASP A 11 23.44 3.82 4.54
C ASP A 11 23.29 4.75 3.33
N ALA A 12 23.26 4.17 2.12
CA ALA A 12 23.13 4.94 0.89
C ALA A 12 21.68 5.41 0.69
N VAL A 13 21.54 6.66 0.22
CA VAL A 13 20.23 7.14 -0.28
C VAL A 13 19.85 6.32 -1.51
N ARG A 14 18.63 5.80 -1.52
CA ARG A 14 18.10 4.99 -2.64
C ARG A 14 16.85 5.66 -3.21
N LEU A 15 16.72 5.61 -4.53
CA LEU A 15 15.59 6.13 -5.28
C LEU A 15 14.86 4.96 -5.96
N VAL A 16 13.55 4.93 -5.82
CA VAL A 16 12.66 4.10 -6.63
C VAL A 16 11.82 5.03 -7.49
N THR A 17 11.92 4.90 -8.81
CA THR A 17 11.04 5.58 -9.75
C THR A 17 9.80 4.71 -9.96
N THR A 18 8.66 5.17 -9.48
CA THR A 18 7.43 4.36 -9.48
C THR A 18 6.93 4.03 -10.89
N GLU A 19 7.30 4.84 -11.89
CA GLU A 19 6.99 4.56 -13.30
C GLU A 19 7.70 3.30 -13.83
N ASP A 20 8.86 2.96 -13.26
CA ASP A 20 9.62 1.78 -13.65
C ASP A 20 9.09 0.48 -12.99
N ALA A 21 8.15 0.59 -12.06
CA ALA A 21 7.51 -0.54 -11.41
C ALA A 21 6.15 -0.83 -12.08
N PRO A 22 5.95 -2.04 -12.64
CA PRO A 22 4.67 -2.39 -13.24
C PRO A 22 3.53 -2.42 -12.21
N TRP A 23 2.31 -2.09 -12.63
CA TRP A 23 1.12 -2.34 -11.84
C TRP A 23 0.76 -3.83 -11.89
N ALA A 24 0.63 -4.46 -10.74
CA ALA A 24 0.05 -5.79 -10.62
C ALA A 24 -1.46 -5.69 -10.45
N ASP A 25 -2.22 -6.37 -11.32
CA ASP A 25 -3.68 -6.42 -11.21
C ASP A 25 -4.09 -7.55 -10.27
N THR A 26 -4.76 -7.20 -9.18
CA THR A 26 -5.26 -8.17 -8.21
C THR A 26 -6.53 -8.89 -8.67
N GLY A 27 -7.15 -8.44 -9.76
CA GLY A 27 -8.42 -8.96 -10.26
C GLY A 27 -9.64 -8.50 -9.46
N THR A 28 -9.48 -7.57 -8.52
CA THR A 28 -10.55 -7.09 -7.63
C THR A 28 -10.87 -5.60 -7.80
N GLY A 29 -10.37 -4.98 -8.87
CA GLY A 29 -10.45 -3.53 -9.08
C GLY A 29 -9.36 -2.74 -8.35
N VAL A 30 -8.38 -3.44 -7.82
CA VAL A 30 -7.21 -2.86 -7.14
C VAL A 30 -5.96 -3.20 -7.92
N LEU A 31 -5.18 -2.19 -8.27
CA LEU A 31 -3.82 -2.35 -8.78
C LEU A 31 -2.82 -2.09 -7.64
N LEU A 32 -1.72 -2.81 -7.66
CA LEU A 32 -0.69 -2.80 -6.63
C LEU A 32 0.70 -2.56 -7.23
N LYS A 33 1.48 -1.68 -6.60
CA LYS A 33 2.95 -1.63 -6.72
C LYS A 33 3.55 -1.73 -5.32
N VAL A 34 4.59 -2.54 -5.17
CA VAL A 34 5.43 -2.51 -3.97
C VAL A 34 6.71 -1.75 -4.31
N VAL A 35 7.06 -0.76 -3.51
CA VAL A 35 8.25 0.08 -3.75
C VAL A 35 9.31 -0.07 -2.67
N ARG A 36 8.90 -0.46 -1.46
CA ARG A 36 9.83 -0.75 -0.35
C ARG A 36 9.28 -1.84 0.55
N PHE A 37 10.18 -2.70 1.00
CA PHE A 37 9.94 -3.58 2.15
C PHE A 37 11.19 -3.62 3.02
N ASP A 38 11.06 -3.26 4.28
CA ASP A 38 12.13 -3.28 5.27
C ASP A 38 11.89 -4.42 6.26
N SER A 39 12.63 -5.51 6.06
CA SER A 39 12.49 -6.71 6.89
C SER A 39 12.98 -6.50 8.34
N SER A 40 13.81 -5.51 8.59
CA SER A 40 14.38 -5.24 9.93
C SER A 40 13.43 -4.45 10.84
N HIS A 41 12.56 -3.64 10.24
CA HIS A 41 11.61 -2.78 10.97
C HIS A 41 10.15 -3.11 10.70
N GLY A 42 9.87 -4.00 9.75
CA GLY A 42 8.50 -4.37 9.37
C GLY A 42 7.74 -3.25 8.64
N THR A 43 8.46 -2.27 8.07
CA THR A 43 7.88 -1.19 7.28
C THR A 43 7.77 -1.60 5.82
N TRP A 44 6.64 -1.36 5.19
CA TRP A 44 6.45 -1.57 3.76
C TRP A 44 5.70 -0.42 3.13
N VAL A 45 6.05 -0.11 1.89
CA VAL A 45 5.49 1.02 1.13
C VAL A 45 4.90 0.49 -0.16
N ILE A 46 3.63 0.77 -0.36
CA ILE A 46 2.88 0.37 -1.55
C ILE A 46 2.18 1.56 -2.18
N LEU A 47 1.95 1.45 -3.48
CA LEU A 47 0.99 2.27 -4.19
C LEU A 47 -0.19 1.39 -4.56
N ASN A 48 -1.38 1.87 -4.27
CA ASN A 48 -2.61 1.26 -4.76
C ASN A 48 -3.34 2.23 -5.68
N ARG A 49 -3.94 1.66 -6.72
CA ARG A 49 -4.93 2.30 -7.58
C ARG A 49 -6.22 1.54 -7.44
N PHE A 50 -7.25 2.22 -7.00
CA PHE A 50 -8.57 1.66 -6.76
C PHE A 50 -9.55 2.15 -7.81
N GLN A 51 -10.28 1.23 -8.44
CA GLN A 51 -11.42 1.57 -9.28
C GLN A 51 -12.59 2.12 -8.45
N PRO A 52 -13.46 2.95 -9.04
CA PRO A 52 -14.69 3.37 -8.39
C PRO A 52 -15.53 2.17 -7.90
N GLY A 53 -16.06 2.26 -6.68
CA GLY A 53 -16.88 1.24 -6.05
C GLY A 53 -16.11 0.14 -5.30
N VAL A 54 -14.78 0.18 -5.30
CA VAL A 54 -13.98 -0.78 -4.52
C VAL A 54 -14.20 -0.57 -3.02
N GLN A 55 -14.42 -1.66 -2.33
CA GLN A 55 -14.41 -1.72 -0.87
C GLN A 55 -13.46 -2.82 -0.41
N LEU A 56 -12.54 -2.51 0.48
CA LEU A 56 -11.66 -3.49 1.08
C LEU A 56 -12.37 -4.18 2.25
N GLN A 57 -11.90 -5.37 2.60
CA GLN A 57 -12.33 -6.05 3.81
C GLN A 57 -12.00 -5.21 5.05
N THR A 58 -12.90 -5.18 6.02
CA THR A 58 -12.62 -4.56 7.32
C THR A 58 -11.37 -5.16 7.93
N HIS A 59 -10.47 -4.31 8.39
CA HIS A 59 -9.18 -4.75 8.93
C HIS A 59 -8.74 -3.90 10.12
N ARG A 60 -7.83 -4.46 10.90
CA ARG A 60 -7.17 -3.79 12.01
C ARG A 60 -5.68 -3.74 11.76
N HIS A 61 -5.07 -2.58 11.92
CA HIS A 61 -3.62 -2.42 11.82
C HIS A 61 -2.91 -2.81 13.12
N THR A 62 -1.80 -3.55 13.02
CA THR A 62 -0.96 -3.84 14.20
C THR A 62 0.02 -2.72 14.49
N GLY A 63 0.44 -1.97 13.47
CA GLY A 63 1.26 -0.75 13.56
C GLY A 63 0.52 0.45 13.00
N SER A 64 1.21 1.56 12.81
CA SER A 64 0.64 2.76 12.19
C SER A 64 0.68 2.70 10.67
N VAL A 65 -0.16 3.50 10.04
CA VAL A 65 -0.14 3.75 8.60
C VAL A 65 -0.16 5.23 8.33
N ASP A 66 0.68 5.65 7.40
CA ASP A 66 0.64 6.96 6.76
C ASP A 66 0.15 6.80 5.33
N ALA A 67 -0.84 7.57 4.92
CA ALA A 67 -1.43 7.52 3.60
C ALA A 67 -1.40 8.88 2.90
N PHE A 68 -0.93 8.90 1.66
CA PHE A 68 -0.96 10.07 0.78
C PHE A 68 -1.83 9.78 -0.43
N THR A 69 -2.88 10.58 -0.64
CA THR A 69 -3.77 10.47 -1.79
C THR A 69 -3.30 11.43 -2.89
N SER A 70 -2.94 10.89 -4.04
CA SER A 70 -2.48 11.67 -5.20
C SER A 70 -3.53 11.86 -6.29
N ALA A 71 -4.61 11.09 -6.26
CA ALA A 71 -5.76 11.25 -7.15
C ALA A 71 -7.02 10.65 -6.52
N GLY A 72 -8.17 11.18 -6.90
CA GLY A 72 -9.46 10.63 -6.52
C GLY A 72 -9.90 10.96 -5.09
N ARG A 73 -10.78 10.10 -4.57
CA ARG A 73 -11.43 10.27 -3.28
C ARG A 73 -11.83 8.93 -2.69
N TRP A 74 -11.62 8.76 -1.39
CA TRP A 74 -12.02 7.57 -0.64
C TRP A 74 -12.36 7.95 0.81
N HIS A 75 -12.86 7.00 1.59
CA HIS A 75 -13.08 7.15 3.03
C HIS A 75 -13.07 5.79 3.72
N ASP A 76 -12.85 5.79 5.02
CA ASP A 76 -13.19 4.65 5.86
C ASP A 76 -14.65 4.78 6.29
N LEU A 77 -15.42 3.69 6.20
CA LEU A 77 -16.87 3.71 6.49
C LEU A 77 -17.20 4.11 7.92
N GLU A 78 -16.23 3.98 8.83
CA GLU A 78 -16.35 4.29 10.25
C GLU A 78 -16.22 5.78 10.58
N TYR A 79 -15.79 6.61 9.60
CA TYR A 79 -15.52 8.03 9.80
C TYR A 79 -16.36 8.92 8.87
N ASP A 80 -16.71 10.10 9.34
CA ASP A 80 -17.55 11.09 8.62
C ASP A 80 -16.70 12.13 7.87
N PHE A 81 -15.68 11.68 7.14
CA PHE A 81 -14.88 12.53 6.26
C PHE A 81 -14.38 11.76 5.04
N TYR A 82 -14.12 12.47 3.96
CA TYR A 82 -13.48 11.93 2.77
C TYR A 82 -12.02 12.35 2.70
N VAL A 83 -11.17 11.39 2.32
CA VAL A 83 -9.77 11.63 1.97
C VAL A 83 -9.74 11.93 0.47
N THR A 84 -9.25 13.11 0.11
CA THR A 84 -9.23 13.60 -1.27
C THR A 84 -7.82 13.80 -1.78
N GLU A 85 -7.67 14.03 -3.08
CA GLU A 85 -6.38 14.38 -3.69
C GLU A 85 -5.66 15.48 -2.88
N GLY A 86 -4.36 15.26 -2.62
CA GLY A 86 -3.51 16.15 -1.82
C GLY A 86 -3.63 15.96 -0.31
N SER A 87 -4.44 15.01 0.17
CA SER A 87 -4.61 14.74 1.60
C SER A 87 -3.57 13.76 2.13
N TYR A 88 -3.19 13.98 3.38
CA TYR A 88 -2.45 13.05 4.23
C TYR A 88 -3.39 12.51 5.32
N LEU A 89 -3.38 11.19 5.52
CA LEU A 89 -4.13 10.51 6.58
C LEU A 89 -3.16 9.72 7.45
N TYR A 90 -3.40 9.75 8.75
CA TYR A 90 -2.68 8.93 9.74
C TYR A 90 -3.65 7.96 10.41
N GLU A 91 -3.31 6.69 10.38
CA GLU A 91 -4.06 5.61 11.03
C GLU A 91 -3.20 5.04 12.17
N PRO A 92 -3.59 5.22 13.44
CA PRO A 92 -2.82 4.71 14.56
C PRO A 92 -2.89 3.18 14.65
N ALA A 93 -1.91 2.58 15.31
CA ALA A 93 -1.93 1.16 15.64
C ALA A 93 -3.24 0.78 16.38
N ASN A 94 -3.76 -0.40 16.08
CA ASN A 94 -5.05 -0.95 16.55
C ASN A 94 -6.31 -0.26 16.01
N SER A 95 -6.20 0.72 15.12
CA SER A 95 -7.36 1.27 14.42
C SER A 95 -8.01 0.19 13.54
N VAL A 96 -9.34 0.21 13.50
CA VAL A 96 -10.16 -0.70 12.69
C VAL A 96 -10.93 0.12 11.69
N HIS A 97 -10.87 -0.26 10.43
CA HIS A 97 -11.55 0.48 9.37
C HIS A 97 -11.82 -0.35 8.12
N THR A 98 -12.72 0.18 7.32
CA THR A 98 -13.17 -0.39 6.05
C THR A 98 -13.00 0.67 4.97
N LEU A 99 -11.93 0.57 4.18
CA LEU A 99 -11.69 1.49 3.06
C LEU A 99 -12.75 1.29 1.98
N HIS A 100 -13.38 2.38 1.58
CA HIS A 100 -14.37 2.40 0.52
C HIS A 100 -14.10 3.55 -0.47
N VAL A 101 -14.11 3.22 -1.76
CA VAL A 101 -14.01 4.18 -2.86
C VAL A 101 -15.40 4.40 -3.44
N PRO A 102 -15.93 5.64 -3.42
CA PRO A 102 -17.27 5.90 -3.93
C PRO A 102 -17.44 5.48 -5.39
N ALA A 103 -18.56 4.81 -5.68
CA ALA A 103 -18.87 4.34 -7.04
C ALA A 103 -19.10 5.48 -8.03
N GLU A 104 -19.45 6.66 -7.55
CA GLU A 104 -19.65 7.87 -8.35
C GLU A 104 -18.37 8.62 -8.68
N ASN A 105 -17.21 8.16 -8.21
CA ASN A 105 -15.93 8.73 -8.66
C ASN A 105 -15.79 8.61 -10.18
N THR A 106 -15.31 9.69 -10.82
CA THR A 106 -15.18 9.73 -12.29
C THR A 106 -13.90 9.11 -12.80
N GLY A 107 -12.98 8.73 -11.92
CA GLY A 107 -11.70 8.09 -12.24
C GLY A 107 -11.17 7.29 -11.06
N ASP A 108 -10.04 6.67 -11.26
CA ASP A 108 -9.37 5.87 -10.24
C ASP A 108 -8.88 6.72 -9.07
N THR A 109 -8.71 6.08 -7.94
CA THR A 109 -8.17 6.68 -6.72
C THR A 109 -6.78 6.12 -6.45
N ASP A 110 -5.76 7.00 -6.43
CA ASP A 110 -4.36 6.63 -6.21
C ASP A 110 -3.91 7.03 -4.80
N VAL A 111 -3.41 6.06 -4.06
CA VAL A 111 -2.95 6.24 -2.69
C VAL A 111 -1.59 5.57 -2.49
N CYS A 112 -0.67 6.30 -1.86
CA CYS A 112 0.58 5.74 -1.34
C CYS A 112 0.39 5.44 0.15
N PHE A 113 0.62 4.20 0.55
CA PHE A 113 0.59 3.77 1.93
C PHE A 113 1.99 3.42 2.42
N ILE A 114 2.35 3.97 3.58
CA ILE A 114 3.52 3.58 4.36
C ILE A 114 2.99 2.84 5.58
N ILE A 115 3.23 1.55 5.66
CA ILE A 115 2.59 0.66 6.62
C ILE A 115 3.65 0.07 7.54
N GLU A 116 3.40 0.12 8.84
CA GLU A 116 4.19 -0.60 9.84
C GLU A 116 3.43 -1.82 10.32
N GLY A 117 4.13 -2.97 10.39
CA GLY A 117 3.53 -4.22 10.86
C GLY A 117 2.59 -4.86 9.83
N ALA A 118 1.39 -5.26 10.26
CA ALA A 118 0.47 -6.05 9.46
C ALA A 118 -0.98 -5.55 9.57
N LEU A 119 -1.78 -5.94 8.57
CA LEU A 119 -3.23 -5.81 8.58
C LEU A 119 -3.82 -7.16 9.00
N LEU A 120 -4.68 -7.14 10.00
CA LEU A 120 -5.49 -8.28 10.40
C LEU A 120 -6.85 -8.14 9.73
N ASN A 121 -7.10 -8.89 8.67
CA ASN A 121 -8.38 -8.87 7.97
C ASN A 121 -9.43 -9.59 8.81
N LEU A 122 -10.56 -8.93 9.04
CA LEU A 122 -11.57 -9.37 10.00
C LEU A 122 -12.78 -9.98 9.28
N ALA A 123 -13.28 -11.08 9.83
CA ALA A 123 -14.58 -11.61 9.50
C ALA A 123 -15.70 -10.74 10.11
N GLU A 124 -16.95 -11.00 9.73
CA GLU A 124 -18.13 -10.24 10.23
C GLU A 124 -18.29 -10.32 11.76
N ASP A 125 -17.84 -11.42 12.39
CA ASP A 125 -17.88 -11.57 13.84
C ASP A 125 -16.70 -10.90 14.57
N GLY A 126 -15.81 -10.22 13.82
CA GLY A 126 -14.62 -9.54 14.33
C GLY A 126 -13.42 -10.46 14.58
N SER A 127 -13.51 -11.75 14.29
CA SER A 127 -12.36 -12.65 14.34
C SER A 127 -11.39 -12.39 13.20
N VAL A 128 -10.10 -12.72 13.40
CA VAL A 128 -9.08 -12.60 12.35
C VAL A 128 -9.25 -13.73 11.34
N GLU A 129 -9.53 -13.40 10.10
CA GLU A 129 -9.70 -14.36 9.00
C GLU A 129 -8.38 -14.58 8.25
N SER A 130 -7.62 -13.52 8.02
CA SER A 130 -6.32 -13.58 7.35
C SER A 130 -5.42 -12.43 7.79
N VAL A 131 -4.14 -12.52 7.43
CA VAL A 131 -3.13 -11.50 7.72
C VAL A 131 -2.48 -11.06 6.42
N SER A 132 -2.40 -9.75 6.22
CA SER A 132 -1.62 -9.13 5.13
C SER A 132 -0.42 -8.42 5.74
N ASP A 133 0.77 -8.77 5.31
CA ASP A 133 2.01 -8.17 5.78
C ASP A 133 2.96 -7.85 4.60
N GLY A 134 4.09 -7.22 4.90
CA GLY A 134 5.07 -6.84 3.88
C GLY A 134 5.60 -8.03 3.08
N PRO A 135 6.08 -9.12 3.71
CA PRO A 135 6.55 -10.30 2.99
C PRO A 135 5.50 -10.93 2.08
N GLY A 136 4.30 -11.18 2.61
CA GLY A 136 3.22 -11.77 1.84
C GLY A 136 2.76 -10.88 0.69
N THR A 137 2.72 -9.56 0.89
CA THR A 137 2.37 -8.61 -0.16
C THR A 137 3.43 -8.56 -1.25
N LEU A 138 4.71 -8.63 -0.90
CA LEU A 138 5.80 -8.68 -1.87
C LEU A 138 5.75 -9.96 -2.71
N GLU A 139 5.52 -11.11 -2.08
CA GLU A 139 5.35 -12.40 -2.78
C GLU A 139 4.14 -12.36 -3.74
N ALA A 140 3.01 -11.84 -3.27
CA ALA A 140 1.81 -11.68 -4.09
C ALA A 140 2.06 -10.76 -5.28
N TYR A 141 2.75 -9.64 -5.07
CA TYR A 141 3.12 -8.70 -6.14
C TYR A 141 3.94 -9.39 -7.23
N TYR A 142 4.96 -10.13 -6.85
CA TYR A 142 5.80 -10.85 -7.82
C TYR A 142 5.02 -11.95 -8.55
N ALA A 143 4.17 -12.69 -7.87
CA ALA A 143 3.35 -13.72 -8.49
C ALA A 143 2.34 -13.15 -9.50
N LEU A 144 1.74 -12.01 -9.19
CA LEU A 144 0.82 -11.31 -10.08
C LEU A 144 1.54 -10.79 -11.33
N LEU A 145 2.73 -10.18 -11.17
CA LEU A 145 3.52 -9.72 -12.31
C LEU A 145 3.92 -10.88 -13.22
N GLU A 146 4.36 -12.00 -12.65
CA GLU A 146 4.70 -13.20 -13.42
C GLU A 146 3.49 -13.73 -14.21
N ALA A 147 2.31 -13.77 -13.58
CA ALA A 147 1.07 -14.20 -14.24
C ALA A 147 0.66 -13.25 -15.38
N GLN A 148 0.97 -11.96 -15.29
CA GLN A 148 0.74 -10.97 -16.35
C GLN A 148 1.80 -11.01 -17.46
N GLY A 149 2.93 -11.66 -17.24
CA GLY A 149 4.09 -11.63 -18.13
C GLY A 149 4.96 -10.40 -18.00
N ASP A 150 4.81 -9.67 -16.91
CA ASP A 150 5.60 -8.47 -16.60
C ASP A 150 6.87 -8.82 -15.81
N PRO A 151 7.98 -8.08 -16.05
CA PRO A 151 9.21 -8.30 -15.30
C PRO A 151 9.08 -7.80 -13.86
N ARG A 152 9.83 -8.42 -12.95
CA ARG A 152 10.00 -7.85 -11.61
C ARG A 152 10.71 -6.50 -11.70
N PRO A 153 10.31 -5.50 -10.90
CA PRO A 153 10.93 -4.19 -10.96
C PRO A 153 12.40 -4.22 -10.53
N ASN A 154 13.23 -3.49 -11.26
CA ASN A 154 14.60 -3.20 -10.85
C ASN A 154 14.57 -2.02 -9.89
N GLY A 155 15.06 -2.18 -8.66
CA GLY A 155 15.19 -1.07 -7.73
C GLY A 155 14.18 -1.02 -6.59
N LEU A 156 13.36 -2.06 -6.44
CA LEU A 156 12.60 -2.24 -5.21
C LEU A 156 13.57 -2.26 -4.02
N ILE A 157 13.26 -1.47 -3.00
CA ILE A 157 14.10 -1.37 -1.80
C ILE A 157 13.70 -2.47 -0.82
N VAL A 158 14.61 -3.41 -0.59
CA VAL A 158 14.46 -4.53 0.35
C VAL A 158 15.56 -4.45 1.40
#